data_e1c48a8ec394fee0b6e9df64078f456c
#
_entry.id   e1c48a8ec394fee0b6e9df64078f456c
#
_cell.length_a   1.000
_cell.length_b   1.000
_cell.length_c   1.000
_cell.angle_alpha   90.00
_cell.angle_beta   90.00
_cell.angle_gamma   90.00
#
_symmetry.space_group_name_H-M   'P 1'
#
loop_
_entity.id
_entity.type
_entity.pdbx_description
1 polymer ?
#
loop_
_entity_poly.entity_id
_entity_poly.type
_entity_poly.pdbx_seq_one_letter_code
_entity_poly.pdbx_strand_id
1 'polypeptide(L)'
;MKISLLAFVLLIAFGSQPLLSAAEASPEQVLDTSGKVLRAGVSYNILLSMPYTSCRSPQGLALTRINGKSCPLDVVVVDRYHGLPLSFTPVNPKKGVIRVSTDLNIMFPLNASCPHHSTVWKLDNFDVSKKQWFVTTGGVVGNPGWETIKNWFKIEKYDGAYKLLYCPSVCPSCKHECKNVGKFVDQNGNQRLALSDVPFQVKFLKA
;
A
#
# COMPACT_ATOMS: atom_id res chain seq x y z
N MET A 1 42.63 -42.69 -39.00
CA MET A 1 42.17 -42.52 -37.60
C MET A 1 42.59 -41.14 -37.04
N LYS A 2 42.14 -40.04 -37.65
CA LYS A 2 42.47 -38.64 -37.16
C LYS A 2 41.24 -37.72 -37.12
N ILE A 3 40.03 -38.23 -37.27
CA ILE A 3 38.79 -37.43 -37.34
C ILE A 3 38.04 -37.41 -35.98
N SER A 4 38.41 -38.27 -35.03
CA SER A 4 37.67 -38.42 -33.77
C SER A 4 38.01 -37.40 -32.67
N LEU A 5 39.16 -36.73 -32.72
CA LEU A 5 39.58 -35.78 -31.68
C LEU A 5 38.99 -34.39 -31.86
N LEU A 6 38.72 -33.94 -33.08
CA LEU A 6 38.16 -32.62 -33.37
C LEU A 6 36.66 -32.51 -33.00
N ALA A 7 35.93 -33.62 -33.11
CA ALA A 7 34.51 -33.68 -32.77
C ALA A 7 34.27 -33.60 -31.23
N PHE A 8 35.22 -34.08 -30.44
CA PHE A 8 35.11 -34.08 -28.98
C PHE A 8 35.38 -32.69 -28.34
N VAL A 9 36.25 -31.89 -28.98
CA VAL A 9 36.57 -30.53 -28.51
C VAL A 9 35.41 -29.54 -28.80
N LEU A 10 34.66 -29.76 -29.89
CA LEU A 10 33.51 -28.93 -30.22
C LEU A 10 32.27 -29.18 -29.32
N LEU A 11 32.13 -30.36 -28.73
CA LEU A 11 31.01 -30.69 -27.82
C LEU A 11 31.20 -30.11 -26.42
N ILE A 12 32.44 -29.81 -26.00
CA ILE A 12 32.72 -29.21 -24.67
C ILE A 12 32.53 -27.67 -24.66
N ALA A 13 32.63 -27.03 -25.85
CA ALA A 13 32.47 -25.58 -25.97
C ALA A 13 31.03 -25.07 -25.86
N PHE A 14 30.02 -25.95 -25.99
CA PHE A 14 28.60 -25.59 -25.89
C PHE A 14 27.99 -25.78 -24.49
N GLY A 15 28.75 -26.34 -23.53
CA GLY A 15 28.24 -26.72 -22.19
C GLY A 15 28.35 -25.68 -21.09
N SER A 16 29.00 -24.55 -21.32
CA SER A 16 29.20 -23.51 -20.30
C SER A 16 28.57 -22.17 -20.72
N GLN A 17 27.24 -22.17 -20.95
CA GLN A 17 26.51 -20.93 -20.86
C GLN A 17 26.43 -20.58 -19.36
N PRO A 18 27.02 -19.44 -18.91
CA PRO A 18 26.75 -18.98 -17.58
C PRO A 18 25.25 -18.71 -17.48
N LEU A 19 24.56 -19.41 -16.57
CA LEU A 19 23.23 -19.02 -16.11
C LEU A 19 23.38 -17.62 -15.54
N LEU A 20 23.24 -16.60 -16.40
CA LEU A 20 22.98 -15.23 -15.98
C LEU A 20 21.65 -15.30 -15.23
N SER A 21 21.74 -15.56 -13.93
CA SER A 21 20.63 -15.31 -13.02
C SER A 21 20.27 -13.83 -13.21
N ALA A 22 19.18 -13.58 -13.93
CA ALA A 22 18.61 -12.25 -14.04
C ALA A 22 18.27 -11.86 -12.59
N ALA A 23 19.13 -11.07 -11.95
CA ALA A 23 18.82 -10.45 -10.69
C ALA A 23 17.56 -9.63 -10.92
N GLU A 24 16.42 -10.05 -10.33
CA GLU A 24 15.18 -9.31 -10.42
C GLU A 24 15.45 -7.85 -10.00
N ALA A 25 15.24 -6.94 -10.94
CA ALA A 25 15.44 -5.53 -10.67
C ALA A 25 14.56 -5.14 -9.47
N SER A 26 15.18 -4.54 -8.46
CA SER A 26 14.41 -4.09 -7.28
C SER A 26 13.28 -3.16 -7.72
N PRO A 27 12.06 -3.32 -7.17
CA PRO A 27 10.93 -2.47 -7.51
C PRO A 27 11.29 -0.98 -7.37
N GLU A 28 10.69 -0.14 -8.20
CA GLU A 28 10.96 1.30 -8.24
C GLU A 28 10.64 1.97 -6.91
N GLN A 29 11.38 3.03 -6.58
CA GLN A 29 11.19 3.79 -5.35
C GLN A 29 10.00 4.73 -5.49
N VAL A 30 9.21 4.89 -4.40
CA VAL A 30 8.16 5.89 -4.32
C VAL A 30 8.77 7.24 -3.98
N LEU A 31 8.35 8.28 -4.69
CA LEU A 31 8.84 9.65 -4.51
C LEU A 31 7.77 10.54 -3.87
N ASP A 32 8.21 11.49 -3.07
CA ASP A 32 7.35 12.55 -2.54
C ASP A 32 7.16 13.70 -3.58
N THR A 33 6.38 14.71 -3.21
CA THR A 33 6.10 15.88 -4.07
C THR A 33 7.34 16.73 -4.36
N SER A 34 8.43 16.54 -3.63
CA SER A 34 9.73 17.20 -3.89
C SER A 34 10.71 16.32 -4.68
N GLY A 35 10.26 15.14 -5.14
CA GLY A 35 11.09 14.19 -5.88
C GLY A 35 12.04 13.38 -5.00
N LYS A 36 11.89 13.44 -3.68
CA LYS A 36 12.71 12.67 -2.75
C LYS A 36 12.06 11.31 -2.45
N VAL A 37 12.91 10.31 -2.23
CA VAL A 37 12.46 8.94 -1.93
C VAL A 37 11.72 8.88 -0.59
N LEU A 38 10.54 8.24 -0.58
CA LEU A 38 9.82 7.93 0.65
C LEU A 38 10.62 6.97 1.53
N ARG A 39 10.68 7.30 2.82
CA ARG A 39 11.41 6.50 3.79
C ARG A 39 10.48 5.95 4.87
N ALA A 40 10.78 4.73 5.31
CA ALA A 40 10.12 4.10 6.44
C ALA A 40 10.29 4.95 7.71
N GLY A 41 9.23 5.04 8.52
CA GLY A 41 9.24 5.78 9.78
C GLY A 41 9.22 7.30 9.66
N VAL A 42 9.28 7.85 8.45
CA VAL A 42 9.10 9.29 8.20
C VAL A 42 7.62 9.57 7.97
N SER A 43 7.14 10.72 8.45
CA SER A 43 5.75 11.14 8.34
C SER A 43 5.49 11.89 7.04
N TYR A 44 4.37 11.55 6.38
CA TYR A 44 3.90 12.17 5.15
C TYR A 44 2.39 12.38 5.19
N ASN A 45 1.92 13.50 4.68
CA ASN A 45 0.50 13.66 4.34
C ASN A 45 0.22 13.00 3.00
N ILE A 46 -0.86 12.24 2.92
CA ILE A 46 -1.37 11.72 1.66
C ILE A 46 -2.33 12.75 1.08
N LEU A 47 -1.94 13.37 -0.02
CA LEU A 47 -2.78 14.28 -0.78
C LEU A 47 -3.56 13.46 -1.80
N LEU A 48 -4.88 13.57 -1.76
CA LEU A 48 -5.81 12.84 -2.60
C LEU A 48 -6.33 13.73 -3.73
N SER A 49 -6.46 13.16 -4.92
CA SER A 49 -7.23 13.74 -6.02
C SER A 49 -8.04 12.66 -6.73
N MET A 50 -9.20 13.03 -7.25
CA MET A 50 -9.98 12.15 -8.09
C MET A 50 -9.65 12.42 -9.55
N PRO A 51 -9.53 11.38 -10.41
CA PRO A 51 -9.04 11.52 -11.78
C PRO A 51 -9.91 12.41 -12.68
N TYR A 52 -11.11 12.76 -12.29
CA TYR A 52 -12.06 13.51 -13.15
C TYR A 52 -12.74 14.69 -12.46
N THR A 53 -12.25 15.15 -11.33
CA THR A 53 -12.85 16.30 -10.64
C THR A 53 -11.95 17.51 -10.72
N SER A 54 -12.50 18.62 -11.15
CA SER A 54 -11.83 19.94 -11.15
C SER A 54 -11.71 20.58 -9.77
N CYS A 55 -11.99 19.81 -8.70
CA CYS A 55 -11.93 20.32 -7.33
C CYS A 55 -10.47 20.52 -6.93
N ARG A 56 -10.06 21.78 -6.87
CA ARG A 56 -8.66 22.20 -6.58
C ARG A 56 -8.33 22.26 -5.09
N SER A 57 -9.27 21.93 -4.21
CA SER A 57 -9.02 21.93 -2.78
C SER A 57 -8.24 20.69 -2.38
N PRO A 58 -7.20 20.82 -1.53
CA PRO A 58 -6.48 19.65 -1.05
C PRO A 58 -7.43 18.76 -0.26
N GLN A 59 -7.34 17.47 -0.50
CA GLN A 59 -8.01 16.43 0.28
C GLN A 59 -6.95 15.60 0.94
N GLY A 60 -7.18 15.22 2.19
CA GLY A 60 -6.29 14.37 2.95
C GLY A 60 -7.05 13.30 3.71
N LEU A 61 -6.34 12.58 4.57
CA LEU A 61 -6.90 11.51 5.39
C LEU A 61 -6.93 11.89 6.86
N ALA A 62 -7.98 11.48 7.56
CA ALA A 62 -8.14 11.68 8.99
C ALA A 62 -8.77 10.46 9.65
N LEU A 63 -8.88 10.50 10.97
CA LEU A 63 -9.53 9.48 11.78
C LEU A 63 -10.82 10.02 12.38
N THR A 64 -11.87 9.22 12.37
CA THR A 64 -13.14 9.57 13.00
C THR A 64 -13.86 8.36 13.57
N ARG A 65 -14.88 8.61 14.37
CA ARG A 65 -15.83 7.61 14.88
C ARG A 65 -17.10 7.69 14.06
N ILE A 66 -17.51 6.57 13.48
CA ILE A 66 -18.73 6.50 12.67
C ILE A 66 -19.73 5.57 13.34
N ASN A 67 -21.02 5.91 13.27
CA ASN A 67 -22.14 5.11 13.79
C ASN A 67 -22.05 4.80 15.29
N GLY A 68 -21.57 5.73 16.10
CA GLY A 68 -21.50 5.58 17.57
C GLY A 68 -20.46 4.56 18.07
N LYS A 69 -19.70 3.92 17.16
CA LYS A 69 -18.59 3.05 17.56
C LYS A 69 -17.45 3.89 18.10
N SER A 70 -16.99 3.58 19.31
CA SER A 70 -15.85 4.29 19.91
C SER A 70 -14.51 3.86 19.32
N CYS A 71 -14.35 2.59 18.98
CA CYS A 71 -13.13 1.98 18.43
C CYS A 71 -13.45 0.69 17.67
N PRO A 72 -12.66 0.32 16.65
CA PRO A 72 -11.55 1.10 16.06
C PRO A 72 -12.04 2.36 15.35
N LEU A 73 -11.11 3.27 15.01
CA LEU A 73 -11.45 4.47 14.25
C LEU A 73 -11.51 4.17 12.75
N ASP A 74 -12.43 4.83 12.06
CA ASP A 74 -12.52 4.80 10.61
C ASP A 74 -11.54 5.78 9.97
N VAL A 75 -10.94 5.37 8.86
CA VAL A 75 -10.14 6.26 8.02
C VAL A 75 -11.08 6.99 7.05
N VAL A 76 -11.04 8.32 7.08
CA VAL A 76 -11.93 9.16 6.27
C VAL A 76 -11.15 10.16 5.43
N VAL A 77 -11.78 10.59 4.35
CA VAL A 77 -11.31 11.70 3.52
C VAL A 77 -11.83 13.00 4.12
N VAL A 78 -10.96 13.99 4.24
CA VAL A 78 -11.29 15.35 4.66
C VAL A 78 -10.98 16.35 3.56
N ASP A 79 -11.90 17.27 3.34
CA ASP A 79 -11.77 18.32 2.34
C ASP A 79 -11.08 19.56 2.92
N ARG A 80 -10.38 20.31 2.06
CA ARG A 80 -9.72 21.59 2.38
C ARG A 80 -8.64 21.49 3.48
N TYR A 81 -8.11 20.30 3.69
CA TYR A 81 -7.08 20.01 4.68
C TYR A 81 -6.19 18.87 4.19
N HIS A 82 -4.89 18.97 4.46
CA HIS A 82 -3.93 17.92 4.06
C HIS A 82 -4.07 16.60 4.84
N GLY A 83 -4.95 16.61 5.84
CA GLY A 83 -5.18 15.46 6.71
C GLY A 83 -4.10 15.29 7.78
N LEU A 84 -4.18 14.17 8.46
CA LEU A 84 -3.19 13.76 9.47
C LEU A 84 -1.99 13.12 8.77
N PRO A 85 -0.77 13.30 9.29
CA PRO A 85 0.41 12.62 8.77
C PRO A 85 0.34 11.12 9.00
N LEU A 86 0.89 10.35 8.05
CA LEU A 86 0.99 8.90 8.09
C LEU A 86 2.44 8.47 7.95
N SER A 87 2.76 7.29 8.46
CA SER A 87 4.05 6.65 8.25
C SER A 87 3.86 5.26 7.64
N PHE A 88 4.92 4.77 7.00
CA PHE A 88 4.92 3.52 6.26
C PHE A 88 5.98 2.58 6.81
N THR A 89 5.64 1.30 6.94
CA THR A 89 6.59 0.24 7.32
C THR A 89 6.52 -0.85 6.25
N PRO A 90 7.56 -1.00 5.40
CA PRO A 90 7.57 -2.04 4.38
C PRO A 90 7.75 -3.42 5.00
N VAL A 91 7.31 -4.48 4.31
CA VAL A 91 7.45 -5.88 4.75
C VAL A 91 8.90 -6.24 5.09
N ASN A 92 9.87 -5.62 4.43
CA ASN A 92 11.28 -5.69 4.81
C ASN A 92 11.75 -4.33 5.36
N PRO A 93 11.65 -4.09 6.67
CA PRO A 93 11.95 -2.79 7.27
C PRO A 93 13.44 -2.42 7.20
N LYS A 94 14.35 -3.39 7.04
CA LYS A 94 15.80 -3.15 6.94
C LYS A 94 16.18 -2.31 5.72
N LYS A 95 15.38 -2.33 4.66
CA LYS A 95 15.63 -1.54 3.45
C LYS A 95 15.37 -0.03 3.62
N GLY A 96 14.57 0.37 4.59
CA GLY A 96 14.33 1.78 4.95
C GLY A 96 13.71 2.66 3.84
N VAL A 97 13.38 2.09 2.68
CA VAL A 97 12.88 2.78 1.49
C VAL A 97 11.54 2.16 1.07
N ILE A 98 10.57 3.01 0.77
CA ILE A 98 9.26 2.58 0.27
C ILE A 98 9.33 2.41 -1.24
N ARG A 99 8.84 1.25 -1.72
CA ARG A 99 8.87 0.86 -3.14
C ARG A 99 7.47 0.53 -3.63
N VAL A 100 7.23 0.73 -4.92
CA VAL A 100 5.99 0.32 -5.58
C VAL A 100 5.82 -1.19 -5.51
N SER A 101 4.58 -1.65 -5.56
CA SER A 101 4.18 -3.06 -5.57
C SER A 101 4.74 -3.91 -4.41
N THR A 102 5.19 -3.25 -3.33
CA THR A 102 5.72 -3.92 -2.12
C THR A 102 4.72 -3.79 -0.98
N ASP A 103 4.48 -4.90 -0.26
CA ASP A 103 3.61 -4.90 0.90
C ASP A 103 4.15 -3.98 2.00
N LEU A 104 3.27 -3.17 2.56
CA LEU A 104 3.59 -2.23 3.64
C LEU A 104 2.43 -2.06 4.61
N ASN A 105 2.74 -1.77 5.85
CA ASN A 105 1.77 -1.27 6.82
C ASN A 105 1.74 0.26 6.73
N ILE A 106 0.55 0.82 6.91
CA ILE A 106 0.29 2.26 6.96
C ILE A 106 -0.25 2.59 8.36
N MET A 107 0.22 3.65 9.00
CA MET A 107 -0.25 4.04 10.31
C MET A 107 -0.24 5.56 10.49
N PHE A 108 -1.10 6.05 11.34
CA PHE A 108 -1.01 7.42 11.86
C PHE A 108 -0.07 7.42 13.07
N PRO A 109 1.07 8.12 13.06
CA PRO A 109 2.03 8.16 14.17
C PRO A 109 1.55 9.09 15.28
N LEU A 110 0.40 8.81 15.86
CA LEU A 110 -0.23 9.58 16.93
C LEU A 110 -0.86 8.63 17.96
N ASN A 111 -1.04 9.13 19.17
CA ASN A 111 -1.81 8.45 20.20
C ASN A 111 -3.29 8.69 19.92
N ALA A 112 -3.97 7.69 19.38
CA ALA A 112 -5.41 7.77 19.18
C ALA A 112 -6.16 7.60 20.51
N SER A 113 -7.30 8.24 20.61
CA SER A 113 -8.21 8.13 21.77
C SER A 113 -8.95 6.79 21.83
N CYS A 114 -8.33 5.71 21.36
CA CYS A 114 -8.82 4.35 21.38
C CYS A 114 -7.90 3.50 22.26
N PRO A 115 -8.23 3.31 23.55
CA PRO A 115 -7.44 2.43 24.41
C PRO A 115 -7.31 1.04 23.80
N HIS A 116 -6.12 0.49 23.86
CA HIS A 116 -5.79 -0.86 23.34
C HIS A 116 -5.93 -1.06 21.81
N HIS A 117 -6.20 -0.01 21.03
CA HIS A 117 -6.22 -0.08 19.57
C HIS A 117 -5.08 0.75 18.98
N SER A 118 -4.32 0.12 18.09
CA SER A 118 -3.29 0.80 17.31
C SER A 118 -3.91 1.70 16.24
N THR A 119 -3.11 2.61 15.70
CA THR A 119 -3.48 3.46 14.55
C THR A 119 -3.07 2.86 13.20
N VAL A 120 -2.60 1.61 13.20
CA VAL A 120 -2.25 0.86 11.99
C VAL A 120 -3.51 0.54 11.21
N TRP A 121 -3.47 0.77 9.92
CA TRP A 121 -4.57 0.46 9.01
C TRP A 121 -4.84 -1.04 8.96
N LYS A 122 -6.12 -1.34 8.87
CA LYS A 122 -6.63 -2.69 8.67
C LYS A 122 -7.86 -2.66 7.77
N LEU A 123 -7.97 -3.62 6.88
CA LEU A 123 -9.23 -3.88 6.20
C LEU A 123 -10.20 -4.51 7.22
N ASP A 124 -11.33 -3.86 7.46
CA ASP A 124 -12.36 -4.36 8.40
C ASP A 124 -13.05 -5.60 7.82
N ASN A 125 -13.99 -6.16 8.55
CA ASN A 125 -14.86 -7.20 8.02
C ASN A 125 -15.82 -6.61 6.97
N PHE A 126 -16.25 -7.47 6.05
CA PHE A 126 -17.22 -7.05 5.03
C PHE A 126 -18.52 -6.56 5.68
N ASP A 127 -18.87 -5.32 5.39
CA ASP A 127 -20.15 -4.76 5.80
C ASP A 127 -21.24 -5.21 4.82
N VAL A 128 -22.02 -6.18 5.24
CA VAL A 128 -23.10 -6.78 4.42
C VAL A 128 -24.16 -5.74 4.05
N SER A 129 -24.46 -4.81 4.97
CA SER A 129 -25.51 -3.79 4.76
C SER A 129 -25.12 -2.76 3.71
N LYS A 130 -23.82 -2.43 3.61
CA LYS A 130 -23.27 -1.47 2.66
C LYS A 130 -22.61 -2.16 1.47
N LYS A 131 -22.52 -3.49 1.49
CA LYS A 131 -21.82 -4.33 0.50
C LYS A 131 -20.41 -3.82 0.25
N GLN A 132 -19.65 -3.53 1.32
CA GLN A 132 -18.38 -2.81 1.23
C GLN A 132 -17.36 -3.28 2.25
N TRP A 133 -16.09 -3.16 1.87
CA TRP A 133 -14.94 -3.32 2.75
C TRP A 133 -14.37 -1.95 3.10
N PHE A 134 -14.29 -1.63 4.38
CA PHE A 134 -13.77 -0.34 4.86
C PHE A 134 -12.36 -0.48 5.40
N VAL A 135 -11.60 0.61 5.30
CA VAL A 135 -10.30 0.73 5.96
C VAL A 135 -10.51 1.39 7.31
N THR A 136 -10.08 0.69 8.35
CA THR A 136 -10.14 1.12 9.75
C THR A 136 -8.77 1.06 10.39
N THR A 137 -8.66 1.46 11.65
CA THR A 137 -7.46 1.28 12.48
C THR A 137 -7.55 -0.03 13.28
N GLY A 138 -6.54 -0.32 14.11
CA GLY A 138 -6.47 -1.53 14.94
C GLY A 138 -5.74 -2.70 14.31
N GLY A 139 -4.97 -2.45 13.24
CA GLY A 139 -4.04 -3.41 12.67
C GLY A 139 -2.77 -3.59 13.52
N VAL A 140 -1.84 -4.40 13.04
CA VAL A 140 -0.55 -4.68 13.67
C VAL A 140 0.55 -4.42 12.67
N VAL A 141 1.65 -3.79 13.09
CA VAL A 141 2.84 -3.61 12.27
C VAL A 141 3.66 -4.91 12.23
N GLY A 142 4.14 -5.27 11.05
CA GLY A 142 5.00 -6.44 10.89
C GLY A 142 4.24 -7.77 10.89
N ASN A 143 4.97 -8.85 11.21
CA ASN A 143 4.43 -10.22 11.25
C ASN A 143 3.71 -10.63 9.96
N PRO A 144 4.38 -10.62 8.79
CA PRO A 144 3.73 -10.97 7.53
C PRO A 144 3.24 -12.41 7.54
N GLY A 145 1.95 -12.60 7.21
CA GLY A 145 1.30 -13.91 7.22
C GLY A 145 -0.22 -13.82 7.21
N TRP A 146 -0.88 -14.97 7.34
CA TRP A 146 -2.33 -15.06 7.26
C TRP A 146 -3.07 -14.29 8.36
N GLU A 147 -2.51 -14.25 9.58
CA GLU A 147 -3.13 -13.55 10.73
C GLU A 147 -3.17 -12.04 10.53
N THR A 148 -2.20 -11.49 9.82
CA THR A 148 -2.08 -10.05 9.59
C THR A 148 -2.39 -9.64 8.16
N ILE A 149 -2.91 -10.54 7.32
CA ILE A 149 -3.15 -10.28 5.91
C ILE A 149 -3.95 -9.00 5.65
N LYS A 150 -4.90 -8.67 6.54
CA LYS A 150 -5.74 -7.48 6.44
C LYS A 150 -5.00 -6.16 6.70
N ASN A 151 -3.74 -6.20 7.16
CA ASN A 151 -2.97 -5.01 7.54
C ASN A 151 -2.00 -4.55 6.44
N TRP A 152 -1.95 -5.26 5.31
CA TRP A 152 -0.95 -5.06 4.28
C TRP A 152 -1.55 -4.43 3.04
N PHE A 153 -0.96 -3.30 2.65
CA PHE A 153 -1.34 -2.50 1.48
C PHE A 153 -0.15 -2.34 0.56
N LYS A 154 -0.38 -1.79 -0.63
CA LYS A 154 0.67 -1.46 -1.60
C LYS A 154 0.47 -0.06 -2.14
N ILE A 155 1.57 0.52 -2.62
CA ILE A 155 1.57 1.73 -3.43
C ILE A 155 1.91 1.29 -4.85
N GLU A 156 1.14 1.75 -5.84
CA GLU A 156 1.41 1.52 -7.25
C GLU A 156 1.40 2.83 -8.02
N LYS A 157 2.10 2.86 -9.15
CA LYS A 157 2.02 3.99 -10.09
C LYS A 157 0.62 4.08 -10.68
N TYR A 158 0.14 5.30 -10.80
CA TYR A 158 -1.17 5.58 -11.39
C TYR A 158 -1.23 7.02 -11.90
N ASP A 159 -1.44 7.18 -13.21
CA ASP A 159 -1.73 8.47 -13.88
C ASP A 159 -0.75 9.60 -13.47
N GLY A 160 0.54 9.37 -13.64
CA GLY A 160 1.60 10.33 -13.31
C GLY A 160 1.85 10.57 -11.80
N ALA A 161 1.17 9.81 -10.95
CA ALA A 161 1.33 9.81 -9.50
C ALA A 161 1.26 8.36 -8.96
N TYR A 162 0.52 8.14 -7.87
CA TYR A 162 0.37 6.82 -7.25
C TYR A 162 -1.09 6.53 -6.92
N LYS A 163 -1.38 5.28 -6.61
CA LYS A 163 -2.62 4.81 -5.98
C LYS A 163 -2.28 3.88 -4.82
N LEU A 164 -3.23 3.72 -3.91
CA LEU A 164 -3.16 2.71 -2.87
C LEU A 164 -3.96 1.47 -3.29
N LEU A 165 -3.43 0.31 -2.95
CA LEU A 165 -4.01 -0.98 -3.31
C LEU A 165 -4.03 -1.88 -2.07
N TYR A 166 -5.13 -2.60 -1.86
CA TYR A 166 -5.18 -3.77 -1.01
C TYR A 166 -5.06 -5.01 -1.91
N CYS A 167 -3.89 -5.62 -1.91
CA CYS A 167 -3.58 -6.83 -2.67
C CYS A 167 -2.34 -7.49 -2.03
N PRO A 168 -2.46 -7.99 -0.80
CA PRO A 168 -1.33 -8.47 -0.02
C PRO A 168 -0.69 -9.71 -0.65
N SER A 169 0.64 -9.77 -0.65
CA SER A 169 1.44 -10.93 -1.07
C SER A 169 2.04 -11.69 0.11
N VAL A 170 1.80 -11.24 1.34
CA VAL A 170 2.37 -11.83 2.56
C VAL A 170 1.85 -13.22 2.89
N CYS A 171 0.81 -13.68 2.21
CA CYS A 171 0.26 -15.03 2.31
C CYS A 171 -0.15 -15.53 0.91
N PRO A 172 0.76 -16.15 0.14
CA PRO A 172 0.47 -16.56 -1.24
C PRO A 172 -0.69 -17.57 -1.38
N SER A 173 -0.91 -18.40 -0.35
CA SER A 173 -1.99 -19.39 -0.32
C SER A 173 -3.34 -18.84 0.16
N CYS A 174 -3.37 -17.62 0.69
CA CYS A 174 -4.59 -17.02 1.23
C CYS A 174 -5.48 -16.49 0.09
N LYS A 175 -6.77 -16.78 0.17
CA LYS A 175 -7.77 -16.11 -0.67
C LYS A 175 -8.09 -14.73 -0.07
N HIS A 176 -7.97 -13.69 -0.87
CA HIS A 176 -8.26 -12.31 -0.46
C HIS A 176 -8.73 -11.47 -1.65
N GLU A 177 -9.34 -10.34 -1.34
CA GLU A 177 -9.66 -9.32 -2.35
C GLU A 177 -8.37 -8.64 -2.85
N CYS A 178 -8.37 -8.26 -4.12
CA CYS A 178 -7.31 -7.48 -4.73
C CYS A 178 -7.95 -6.28 -5.43
N LYS A 179 -8.07 -5.15 -4.70
CA LYS A 179 -8.79 -3.95 -5.15
C LYS A 179 -8.07 -2.66 -4.76
N ASN A 180 -8.33 -1.61 -5.52
CA ASN A 180 -7.85 -0.28 -5.18
C ASN A 180 -8.49 0.23 -3.88
N VAL A 181 -7.80 1.14 -3.22
CA VAL A 181 -8.35 1.95 -2.13
C VAL A 181 -8.93 3.21 -2.72
N GLY A 182 -10.20 3.45 -2.45
CA GLY A 182 -10.96 4.60 -2.92
C GLY A 182 -11.92 5.10 -1.84
N LYS A 183 -12.96 5.80 -2.24
CA LYS A 183 -13.93 6.45 -1.37
C LYS A 183 -15.31 5.83 -1.45
N PHE A 184 -15.92 5.65 -0.30
CA PHE A 184 -17.34 5.38 -0.14
C PHE A 184 -17.98 6.55 0.62
N VAL A 185 -19.07 7.10 0.08
CA VAL A 185 -19.85 8.14 0.75
C VAL A 185 -21.11 7.50 1.33
N ASP A 186 -21.27 7.59 2.64
CA ASP A 186 -22.46 7.07 3.32
C ASP A 186 -23.64 8.06 3.27
N GLN A 187 -24.81 7.63 3.75
CA GLN A 187 -26.02 8.44 3.74
C GLN A 187 -25.91 9.73 4.58
N ASN A 188 -24.96 9.77 5.54
CA ASN A 188 -24.71 10.93 6.38
C ASN A 188 -23.63 11.87 5.79
N GLY A 189 -23.16 11.56 4.58
CA GLY A 189 -22.10 12.33 3.91
C GLY A 189 -20.68 12.01 4.39
N ASN A 190 -20.48 11.02 5.26
CA ASN A 190 -19.14 10.62 5.66
C ASN A 190 -18.40 9.97 4.49
N GLN A 191 -17.21 10.47 4.19
CA GLN A 191 -16.36 9.98 3.11
C GLN A 191 -15.36 8.97 3.66
N ARG A 192 -15.76 7.70 3.74
CA ARG A 192 -14.92 6.63 4.30
C ARG A 192 -13.95 6.07 3.27
N LEU A 193 -12.76 5.71 3.71
CA LEU A 193 -11.83 4.95 2.89
C LEU A 193 -12.31 3.50 2.77
N ALA A 194 -12.38 2.99 1.53
CA ALA A 194 -12.96 1.68 1.24
C ALA A 194 -12.29 1.03 0.02
N LEU A 195 -12.48 -0.27 -0.17
CA LEU A 195 -12.09 -0.92 -1.41
C LEU A 195 -13.01 -0.42 -2.55
N SER A 196 -12.43 -0.15 -3.71
CA SER A 196 -13.13 0.48 -4.83
C SER A 196 -12.52 0.07 -6.17
N ASP A 197 -13.33 0.07 -7.21
CA ASP A 197 -12.84 -0.08 -8.58
C ASP A 197 -12.24 1.24 -9.10
N VAL A 198 -12.60 2.37 -8.49
CA VAL A 198 -12.06 3.70 -8.81
C VAL A 198 -11.07 4.13 -7.74
N PRO A 199 -9.76 4.17 -8.04
CA PRO A 199 -8.73 4.59 -7.10
C PRO A 199 -8.73 6.11 -6.91
N PHE A 200 -8.15 6.55 -5.79
CA PHE A 200 -7.61 7.90 -5.70
C PHE A 200 -6.27 7.99 -6.43
N GLN A 201 -6.02 9.09 -7.08
CA GLN A 201 -4.66 9.50 -7.38
C GLN A 201 -4.06 10.08 -6.08
N VAL A 202 -2.93 9.57 -5.64
CA VAL A 202 -2.28 10.00 -4.40
C VAL A 202 -0.90 10.59 -4.65
N LYS A 203 -0.55 11.62 -3.88
CA LYS A 203 0.80 12.19 -3.78
C LYS A 203 1.19 12.26 -2.32
N PHE A 204 2.47 12.21 -2.05
CA PHE A 204 3.02 12.21 -0.69
C PHE A 204 3.72 13.54 -0.42
N LEU A 205 3.24 14.29 0.55
CA LEU A 205 3.85 15.53 1.01
C LEU A 205 4.54 15.25 2.34
N LYS A 206 5.84 15.50 2.45
CA LYS A 206 6.55 15.34 3.72
C LYS A 206 5.93 16.28 4.77
N ALA A 207 5.57 15.69 5.93
CA ALA A 207 4.97 16.43 7.04
C ALA A 207 6.03 17.21 7.86
#